data_ce9c823281a1bba40dadaadd43df0364
#
_entry.id   ce9c823281a1bba40dadaadd43df0364
#
_cell.length_a   1.000
_cell.length_b   1.000
_cell.length_c   1.000
_cell.angle_alpha   90.00
_cell.angle_beta   90.00
_cell.angle_gamma   90.00
#
_symmetry.space_group_name_H-M   'P 1'
#
loop_
_entity.id
_entity.type
_entity.pdbx_description
1 polymer ?
#
loop_
_entity_poly.entity_id
_entity_poly.type
_entity_poly.pdbx_seq_one_letter_code
_entity_poly.pdbx_strand_id
1 'polypeptide(L)'
;MYKRQLFNVSFLIIISLILLGLGSELTVRGGVDLALGLGIPDAVVGLTMVAIGTSLPELAASISALRRNKGNMVVGNIVGSNILNIVLIFPIIGIGTSTVFDDEIFSRDFMVMSAFTAAFILLIIIGRQEGNLKKILYPLFGVGMFVSIGLYLTSLF
;
A
#
# COMPACT_ATOMS: atom_id res chain seq x y z
N MET A 1 -16.64 35.13 0.02
CA MET A 1 -16.33 34.14 1.07
C MET A 1 -15.87 32.81 0.52
N TYR A 2 -16.54 32.19 -0.44
CA TYR A 2 -16.26 30.85 -0.99
C TYR A 2 -14.85 30.70 -1.61
N LYS A 3 -14.37 31.66 -2.40
CA LYS A 3 -13.03 31.60 -3.04
C LYS A 3 -11.87 31.56 -2.05
N ARG A 4 -11.95 32.30 -0.94
CA ARG A 4 -10.91 32.32 0.10
C ARG A 4 -10.87 31.01 0.89
N GLN A 5 -12.02 30.41 1.12
CA GLN A 5 -12.14 29.10 1.77
C GLN A 5 -11.58 28.00 0.88
N LEU A 6 -11.87 28.02 -0.42
CA LEU A 6 -11.33 27.09 -1.40
C LEU A 6 -9.79 27.16 -1.47
N PHE A 7 -9.25 28.38 -1.53
CA PHE A 7 -7.81 28.61 -1.55
C PHE A 7 -7.11 28.04 -0.31
N ASN A 8 -7.65 28.29 0.88
CA ASN A 8 -7.08 27.79 2.13
C ASN A 8 -7.12 26.25 2.20
N VAL A 9 -8.22 25.64 1.76
CA VAL A 9 -8.36 24.17 1.74
C VAL A 9 -7.38 23.56 0.75
N SER A 10 -7.29 24.10 -0.46
CA SER A 10 -6.33 23.61 -1.48
C SER A 10 -4.88 23.75 -1.01
N PHE A 11 -4.54 24.87 -0.38
CA PHE A 11 -3.21 25.09 0.18
C PHE A 11 -2.87 24.08 1.29
N LEU A 12 -3.81 23.82 2.21
CA LEU A 12 -3.64 22.81 3.25
C LEU A 12 -3.48 21.40 2.69
N ILE A 13 -4.22 21.05 1.64
CA ILE A 13 -4.08 19.74 0.96
C ILE A 13 -2.67 19.61 0.37
N ILE A 14 -2.21 20.63 -0.37
CA ILE A 14 -0.88 20.59 -0.99
C ILE A 14 0.22 20.45 0.06
N ILE A 15 0.18 21.27 1.12
CA ILE A 15 1.15 21.17 2.22
C ILE A 15 1.10 19.79 2.87
N SER A 16 -0.10 19.26 3.14
CA SER A 16 -0.25 17.95 3.76
C SER A 16 0.34 16.82 2.90
N LEU A 17 0.16 16.89 1.58
CA LEU A 17 0.75 15.93 0.64
C LEU A 17 2.28 16.03 0.62
N ILE A 18 2.83 17.25 0.60
CA ILE A 18 4.28 17.47 0.67
C ILE A 18 4.85 16.92 1.98
N LEU A 19 4.24 17.25 3.12
CA LEU A 19 4.69 16.77 4.42
C LEU A 19 4.60 15.25 4.56
N LEU A 20 3.55 14.65 3.98
CA LEU A 20 3.38 13.20 3.96
C LEU A 20 4.48 12.53 3.13
N GLY A 21 4.79 13.07 1.95
CA GLY A 21 5.89 12.58 1.09
C GLY A 21 7.25 12.71 1.76
N LEU A 22 7.55 13.90 2.32
CA LEU A 22 8.81 14.12 3.04
C LEU A 22 8.94 13.23 4.27
N GLY A 23 7.88 13.03 5.04
CA GLY A 23 7.87 12.15 6.20
C GLY A 23 8.10 10.69 5.81
N SER A 24 7.50 10.24 4.72
CA SER A 24 7.73 8.90 4.15
C SER A 24 9.20 8.73 3.74
N GLU A 25 9.74 9.67 2.97
CA GLU A 25 11.15 9.65 2.51
C GLU A 25 12.14 9.61 3.69
N LEU A 26 11.95 10.44 4.70
CA LEU A 26 12.80 10.44 5.90
C LEU A 26 12.72 9.12 6.66
N THR A 27 11.53 8.52 6.75
CA THR A 27 11.34 7.23 7.42
C THR A 27 12.05 6.11 6.66
N VAL A 28 11.96 6.10 5.32
CA VAL A 28 12.67 5.13 4.48
C VAL A 28 14.18 5.27 4.65
N ARG A 29 14.72 6.48 4.50
CA ARG A 29 16.17 6.72 4.65
C ARG A 29 16.68 6.29 6.01
N GLY A 30 16.01 6.70 7.09
CA GLY A 30 16.37 6.29 8.44
C GLY A 30 16.28 4.77 8.65
N GLY A 31 15.27 4.11 8.07
CA GLY A 31 15.12 2.66 8.10
C GLY A 31 16.25 1.94 7.36
N VAL A 32 16.63 2.44 6.17
CA VAL A 32 17.77 1.93 5.39
C VAL A 32 19.07 2.05 6.18
N ASP A 33 19.37 3.24 6.71
CA ASP A 33 20.60 3.48 7.48
C ASP A 33 20.69 2.55 8.70
N LEU A 34 19.58 2.36 9.42
CA LEU A 34 19.52 1.44 10.55
C LEU A 34 19.73 -0.02 10.12
N ALA A 35 19.08 -0.46 9.04
CA ALA A 35 19.19 -1.83 8.56
C ALA A 35 20.61 -2.17 8.10
N LEU A 36 21.25 -1.26 7.36
CA LEU A 36 22.65 -1.38 6.95
C LEU A 36 23.59 -1.39 8.15
N GLY A 37 23.34 -0.52 9.16
CA GLY A 37 24.08 -0.50 10.40
C GLY A 37 23.98 -1.79 11.22
N LEU A 38 22.88 -2.54 11.05
CA LEU A 38 22.68 -3.87 11.64
C LEU A 38 23.28 -5.02 10.79
N GLY A 39 23.90 -4.71 9.66
CA GLY A 39 24.54 -5.70 8.79
C GLY A 39 23.57 -6.44 7.88
N ILE A 40 22.34 -5.90 7.65
CA ILE A 40 21.40 -6.51 6.71
C ILE A 40 21.91 -6.24 5.27
N PRO A 41 21.91 -7.24 4.37
CA PRO A 41 22.40 -7.08 3.01
C PRO A 41 21.64 -5.99 2.22
N ASP A 42 22.37 -5.19 1.42
CA ASP A 42 21.83 -4.08 0.63
C ASP A 42 20.63 -4.49 -0.26
N ALA A 43 20.66 -5.67 -0.86
CA ALA A 43 19.59 -6.18 -1.71
C ALA A 43 18.26 -6.35 -0.94
N VAL A 44 18.34 -6.89 0.29
CA VAL A 44 17.18 -7.08 1.17
C VAL A 44 16.65 -5.73 1.63
N VAL A 45 17.55 -4.84 2.03
CA VAL A 45 17.21 -3.47 2.46
C VAL A 45 16.56 -2.71 1.33
N GLY A 46 17.14 -2.74 0.13
CA GLY A 46 16.61 -2.04 -1.05
C GLY A 46 15.18 -2.48 -1.38
N LEU A 47 14.93 -3.79 -1.47
CA LEU A 47 13.63 -4.31 -1.83
C LEU A 47 12.58 -4.03 -0.74
N THR A 48 12.89 -4.36 0.52
CA THR A 48 11.91 -4.27 1.61
C THR A 48 11.64 -2.84 2.06
N MET A 49 12.67 -2.00 2.19
CA MET A 49 12.52 -0.62 2.65
C MET A 49 11.84 0.26 1.62
N VAL A 50 12.12 0.06 0.33
CA VAL A 50 11.43 0.78 -0.74
C VAL A 50 9.95 0.37 -0.78
N ALA A 51 9.65 -0.93 -0.71
CA ALA A 51 8.26 -1.43 -0.70
C ALA A 51 7.46 -0.88 0.50
N ILE A 52 8.04 -0.90 1.71
CA ILE A 52 7.41 -0.33 2.89
C ILE A 52 7.24 1.19 2.72
N GLY A 53 8.30 1.87 2.27
CA GLY A 53 8.33 3.32 2.16
C GLY A 53 7.31 3.89 1.20
N THR A 54 7.14 3.26 0.05
CA THR A 54 6.12 3.67 -0.93
C THR A 54 4.69 3.45 -0.43
N SER A 55 4.49 2.54 0.54
CA SER A 55 3.18 2.27 1.16
C SER A 55 2.90 3.08 2.43
N LEU A 56 3.89 3.80 2.98
CA LEU A 56 3.71 4.61 4.20
C LEU A 56 2.68 5.73 4.05
N PRO A 57 2.61 6.50 2.94
CA PRO A 57 1.59 7.50 2.73
C PRO A 57 0.18 6.92 2.79
N GLU A 58 -0.05 5.79 2.13
CA GLU A 58 -1.33 5.08 2.11
C GLU A 58 -1.72 4.57 3.49
N LEU A 59 -0.76 4.05 4.24
CA LEU A 59 -0.96 3.57 5.61
C LEU A 59 -1.35 4.73 6.53
N ALA A 60 -0.63 5.85 6.48
CA ALA A 60 -0.91 7.05 7.29
C ALA A 60 -2.30 7.63 6.97
N ALA A 61 -2.66 7.73 5.68
CA ALA A 61 -3.96 8.18 5.23
C ALA A 61 -5.08 7.24 5.72
N SER A 62 -4.88 5.92 5.63
CA SER A 62 -5.84 4.91 6.08
C SER A 62 -6.05 4.94 7.58
N ILE A 63 -4.98 5.04 8.38
CA ILE A 63 -5.07 5.18 9.85
C ILE A 63 -5.81 6.47 10.22
N SER A 64 -5.50 7.58 9.56
CA SER A 64 -6.19 8.86 9.79
C SER A 64 -7.68 8.77 9.46
N ALA A 65 -8.04 8.11 8.36
CA ALA A 65 -9.43 7.89 7.96
C ALA A 65 -10.18 6.99 8.96
N LEU A 66 -9.55 5.92 9.43
CA LEU A 66 -10.12 5.02 10.46
C LEU A 66 -10.39 5.77 11.76
N ARG A 67 -9.45 6.58 12.24
CA ARG A 67 -9.62 7.40 13.45
C ARG A 67 -10.78 8.40 13.35
N ARG A 68 -11.18 8.76 12.13
CA ARG A 68 -12.31 9.65 11.84
C ARG A 68 -13.58 8.89 11.45
N ASN A 69 -13.64 7.56 11.65
CA ASN A 69 -14.75 6.69 11.24
C ASN A 69 -15.09 6.80 9.74
N LYS A 70 -14.09 7.03 8.88
CA LYS A 70 -14.21 7.15 7.43
C LYS A 70 -13.80 5.85 6.73
N GLY A 71 -14.41 4.71 7.09
CA GLY A 71 -14.05 3.39 6.53
C GLY A 71 -14.08 3.32 5.00
N ASN A 72 -15.04 4.01 4.36
CA ASN A 72 -15.12 4.06 2.89
C ASN A 72 -13.88 4.71 2.25
N MET A 73 -13.23 5.66 2.93
CA MET A 73 -11.97 6.26 2.45
C MET A 73 -10.83 5.27 2.49
N VAL A 74 -10.79 4.40 3.53
CA VAL A 74 -9.77 3.34 3.62
C VAL A 74 -9.89 2.37 2.46
N VAL A 75 -11.12 1.91 2.20
CA VAL A 75 -11.40 1.03 1.06
C VAL A 75 -10.99 1.69 -0.26
N GLY A 76 -11.39 2.94 -0.47
CA GLY A 76 -11.04 3.70 -1.67
C GLY A 76 -9.53 3.88 -1.84
N ASN A 77 -8.80 4.12 -0.74
CA ASN A 77 -7.35 4.27 -0.76
C ASN A 77 -6.64 2.96 -1.15
N ILE A 78 -7.01 1.84 -0.54
CA ILE A 78 -6.41 0.53 -0.82
C ILE A 78 -6.71 0.07 -2.25
N VAL A 79 -7.97 0.14 -2.67
CA VAL A 79 -8.36 -0.28 -4.04
C VAL A 79 -7.77 0.67 -5.08
N GLY A 80 -7.78 1.98 -4.80
CA GLY A 80 -7.25 3.00 -5.69
C GLY A 80 -5.76 2.86 -5.93
N SER A 81 -4.96 2.62 -4.90
CA SER A 81 -3.51 2.40 -5.04
C SER A 81 -3.20 1.13 -5.84
N ASN A 82 -3.92 0.04 -5.60
CA ASN A 82 -3.74 -1.19 -6.39
C ASN A 82 -4.11 -1.00 -7.86
N ILE A 83 -5.21 -0.30 -8.16
CA ILE A 83 -5.59 0.03 -9.54
C ILE A 83 -4.52 0.91 -10.19
N LEU A 84 -4.03 1.93 -9.47
CA LEU A 84 -2.98 2.81 -9.97
C LEU A 84 -1.70 2.03 -10.32
N ASN A 85 -1.28 1.11 -9.46
CA ASN A 85 -0.13 0.26 -9.71
C ASN A 85 -0.32 -0.59 -10.98
N ILE A 86 -1.47 -1.21 -11.14
CA ILE A 86 -1.76 -2.06 -12.31
C ILE A 86 -1.86 -1.23 -13.59
N VAL A 87 -2.59 -0.11 -13.57
CA VAL A 87 -2.94 0.64 -14.79
C VAL A 87 -1.84 1.62 -15.20
N LEU A 88 -1.07 2.14 -14.25
CA LEU A 88 -0.06 3.17 -14.52
C LEU A 88 1.36 2.62 -14.42
N ILE A 89 1.72 1.99 -13.31
CA ILE A 89 3.12 1.61 -13.04
C ILE A 89 3.56 0.48 -13.95
N PHE A 90 2.79 -0.59 -14.09
CA PHE A 90 3.14 -1.70 -14.97
C PHE A 90 3.33 -1.29 -16.44
N PRO A 91 2.41 -0.53 -17.08
CA PRO A 91 2.63 -0.03 -18.43
C PRO A 91 3.84 0.90 -18.57
N ILE A 92 4.09 1.77 -17.60
CA ILE A 92 5.27 2.66 -17.65
C ILE A 92 6.58 1.86 -17.62
N ILE A 93 6.67 0.85 -16.74
CA ILE A 93 7.82 -0.03 -16.68
C ILE A 93 7.96 -0.81 -18.01
N GLY A 94 6.84 -1.35 -18.54
CA GLY A 94 6.84 -2.11 -19.79
C GLY A 94 7.26 -1.30 -21.02
N ILE A 95 6.99 0.01 -21.03
CA ILE A 95 7.41 0.91 -22.13
C ILE A 95 8.84 1.45 -21.90
N GLY A 96 9.19 1.68 -20.63
CA GLY A 96 10.45 2.35 -20.25
C GLY A 96 11.67 1.45 -20.19
N THR A 97 11.48 0.13 -20.10
CA THR A 97 12.57 -0.84 -20.04
C THR A 97 12.58 -1.72 -21.28
N SER A 98 13.74 -1.79 -21.95
CA SER A 98 13.96 -2.76 -23.02
C SER A 98 14.20 -4.20 -22.50
N THR A 99 14.19 -4.39 -21.20
CA THR A 99 14.30 -5.71 -20.56
C THR A 99 12.93 -6.39 -20.59
N VAL A 100 12.91 -7.59 -21.12
CA VAL A 100 11.75 -8.50 -21.02
C VAL A 100 11.46 -8.68 -19.53
N PHE A 101 10.22 -8.50 -19.12
CA PHE A 101 9.82 -8.85 -17.77
C PHE A 101 10.22 -10.29 -17.50
N ASP A 102 10.92 -10.53 -16.40
CA ASP A 102 11.22 -11.87 -15.96
C ASP A 102 9.88 -12.60 -15.74
N ASP A 103 9.76 -13.81 -16.33
CA ASP A 103 8.54 -14.61 -16.22
C ASP A 103 8.15 -14.86 -14.76
N GLU A 104 9.12 -14.87 -13.85
CA GLU A 104 8.87 -14.98 -12.41
C GLU A 104 8.16 -13.76 -11.82
N ILE A 105 8.51 -12.53 -12.22
CA ILE A 105 7.85 -11.30 -11.74
C ILE A 105 6.39 -11.30 -12.19
N PHE A 106 6.13 -11.68 -13.44
CA PHE A 106 4.77 -11.70 -13.95
C PHE A 106 3.94 -12.85 -13.38
N SER A 107 4.47 -14.07 -13.38
CA SER A 107 3.70 -15.24 -12.97
C SER A 107 3.51 -15.34 -11.45
N ARG A 108 4.49 -14.93 -10.65
CA ARG A 108 4.43 -14.99 -9.19
C ARG A 108 3.87 -13.72 -8.58
N ASP A 109 4.53 -12.60 -8.79
CA ASP A 109 4.28 -11.37 -8.02
C ASP A 109 2.98 -10.70 -8.45
N PHE A 110 2.72 -10.63 -9.75
CA PHE A 110 1.46 -10.09 -10.27
C PHE A 110 0.25 -10.94 -9.87
N MET A 111 0.38 -12.29 -9.92
CA MET A 111 -0.71 -13.17 -9.49
C MET A 111 -0.99 -13.05 -7.98
N VAL A 112 0.06 -12.97 -7.16
CA VAL A 112 -0.09 -12.78 -5.72
C VAL A 112 -0.79 -11.44 -5.42
N MET A 113 -0.34 -10.34 -6.02
CA MET A 113 -0.98 -9.03 -5.87
C MET A 113 -2.45 -9.03 -6.31
N SER A 114 -2.74 -9.64 -7.46
CA SER A 114 -4.11 -9.75 -7.98
C SER A 114 -5.01 -10.59 -7.08
N ALA A 115 -4.50 -11.70 -6.54
CA ALA A 115 -5.22 -12.55 -5.61
C ALA A 115 -5.56 -11.84 -4.31
N PHE A 116 -4.61 -11.09 -3.72
CA PHE A 116 -4.85 -10.28 -2.52
C PHE A 116 -5.89 -9.18 -2.78
N THR A 117 -5.81 -8.51 -3.93
CA THR A 117 -6.78 -7.48 -4.31
C THR A 117 -8.17 -8.07 -4.49
N ALA A 118 -8.30 -9.21 -5.19
CA ALA A 118 -9.56 -9.91 -5.38
C ALA A 118 -10.16 -10.39 -4.04
N ALA A 119 -9.33 -10.96 -3.17
CA ALA A 119 -9.74 -11.40 -1.84
C ALA A 119 -10.24 -10.22 -0.97
N PHE A 120 -9.57 -9.07 -1.05
CA PHE A 120 -9.99 -7.85 -0.35
C PHE A 120 -11.32 -7.31 -0.88
N ILE A 121 -11.51 -7.27 -2.21
CA ILE A 121 -12.78 -6.87 -2.84
C ILE A 121 -13.91 -7.82 -2.41
N LEU A 122 -13.66 -9.13 -2.43
CA LEU A 122 -14.63 -10.13 -2.00
C LEU A 122 -15.04 -9.93 -0.53
N LEU A 123 -14.08 -9.65 0.35
CA LEU A 123 -14.34 -9.32 1.75
C LEU A 123 -15.26 -8.11 1.90
N ILE A 124 -15.03 -7.05 1.09
CA ILE A 124 -15.88 -5.85 1.11
C ILE A 124 -17.32 -6.19 0.68
N ILE A 125 -17.48 -7.01 -0.37
CA ILE A 125 -18.79 -7.42 -0.88
C ILE A 125 -19.53 -8.24 0.16
N ILE A 126 -18.89 -9.25 0.75
CA ILE A 126 -19.46 -10.10 1.81
C ILE A 126 -19.79 -9.26 3.04
N GLY A 127 -18.92 -8.32 3.37
CA GLY A 127 -19.08 -7.44 4.52
C GLY A 127 -20.24 -6.45 4.42
N ARG A 128 -20.82 -6.24 3.24
CA ARG A 128 -22.05 -5.43 3.08
C ARG A 128 -23.30 -6.14 3.58
N GLN A 129 -23.27 -7.47 3.71
CA GLN A 129 -24.38 -8.22 4.26
C GLN A 129 -24.44 -8.06 5.79
N GLU A 130 -25.62 -7.83 6.35
CA GLU A 130 -25.80 -7.66 7.80
C GLU A 130 -25.66 -9.01 8.52
N GLY A 131 -24.89 -9.05 9.62
CA GLY A 131 -24.77 -10.25 10.44
C GLY A 131 -23.60 -10.23 11.43
N ASN A 132 -23.67 -11.07 12.47
CA ASN A 132 -22.61 -11.25 13.47
C ASN A 132 -21.33 -11.88 12.90
N LEU A 133 -21.42 -12.47 11.72
CA LEU A 133 -20.29 -13.12 11.02
C LEU A 133 -19.12 -12.14 10.76
N LYS A 134 -19.42 -10.87 10.58
CA LYS A 134 -18.40 -9.80 10.35
C LYS A 134 -17.39 -9.71 11.49
N LYS A 135 -17.85 -9.83 12.73
CA LYS A 135 -16.99 -9.67 13.92
C LYS A 135 -15.88 -10.71 13.98
N ILE A 136 -16.11 -11.88 13.38
CA ILE A 136 -15.16 -12.99 13.33
C ILE A 136 -14.38 -12.98 12.01
N LEU A 137 -15.08 -12.75 10.89
CA LEU A 137 -14.51 -12.85 9.55
C LEU A 137 -13.43 -11.79 9.29
N TYR A 138 -13.65 -10.53 9.71
CA TYR A 138 -12.69 -9.45 9.44
C TYR A 138 -11.36 -9.62 10.16
N PRO A 139 -11.31 -9.89 11.48
CA PRO A 139 -10.04 -10.16 12.16
C PRO A 139 -9.33 -11.39 11.60
N LEU A 140 -10.09 -12.47 11.34
CA LEU A 140 -9.53 -13.70 10.79
C LEU A 140 -8.92 -13.48 9.41
N PHE A 141 -9.60 -12.72 8.54
CA PHE A 141 -9.08 -12.36 7.23
C PHE A 141 -7.84 -11.46 7.34
N GLY A 142 -7.84 -10.47 8.23
CA GLY A 142 -6.69 -9.60 8.47
C GLY A 142 -5.47 -10.40 8.94
N VAL A 143 -5.64 -11.31 9.89
CA VAL A 143 -4.56 -12.19 10.36
C VAL A 143 -4.10 -13.13 9.23
N GLY A 144 -5.03 -13.71 8.47
CA GLY A 144 -4.71 -14.57 7.33
C GLY A 144 -3.89 -13.85 6.26
N MET A 145 -4.26 -12.62 5.91
CA MET A 145 -3.49 -11.79 5.00
C MET A 145 -2.08 -11.48 5.53
N PHE A 146 -1.97 -11.15 6.83
CA PHE A 146 -0.69 -10.83 7.45
C PHE A 146 0.26 -12.04 7.44
N VAL A 147 -0.25 -13.23 7.76
CA VAL A 147 0.50 -14.50 7.69
C VAL A 147 0.91 -14.81 6.25
N SER A 148 -0.01 -14.64 5.28
CA SER A 148 0.29 -14.91 3.87
C SER A 148 1.36 -13.96 3.31
N ILE A 149 1.35 -12.68 3.70
CA ILE A 149 2.42 -11.73 3.34
C ILE A 149 3.74 -12.16 3.96
N GLY A 150 3.75 -12.58 5.23
CA GLY A 150 4.96 -13.10 5.88
C GLY A 150 5.54 -14.31 5.16
N LEU A 151 4.70 -15.29 4.79
CA LEU A 151 5.11 -16.47 4.01
C LEU A 151 5.61 -16.09 2.61
N TYR A 152 4.95 -15.15 1.95
CA TYR A 152 5.41 -14.62 0.66
C TYR A 152 6.79 -13.98 0.77
N LEU A 153 7.00 -13.11 1.77
CA LEU A 153 8.31 -12.49 2.00
C LEU A 153 9.41 -13.52 2.26
N THR A 154 9.14 -14.59 3.02
CA THR A 154 10.13 -15.66 3.24
C THR A 154 10.42 -16.49 1.97
N SER A 155 9.54 -16.48 0.99
CA SER A 155 9.76 -17.14 -0.31
C SER A 155 10.62 -16.33 -1.28
N LEU A 156 10.87 -15.05 -0.97
CA LEU A 156 11.70 -14.15 -1.77
C LEU A 156 13.21 -14.28 -1.41
N PHE A 157 13.52 -14.86 -0.25
CA PHE A 157 14.86 -15.01 0.32
C PHE A 157 15.21 -16.50 0.52
#